data_dd6fcd37de1236bcd2d1666fea9e3bc4
#
_entry.id   dd6fcd37de1236bcd2d1666fea9e3bc4
#
_cell.length_a   1.000
_cell.length_b   1.000
_cell.length_c   1.000
_cell.angle_alpha   90.00
_cell.angle_beta   90.00
_cell.angle_gamma   90.00
#
_symmetry.space_group_name_H-M   'P 1'
#
loop_
_entity.id
_entity.type
_entity.pdbx_description
1 polymer ?
#
loop_
_entity_poly.entity_id
_entity_poly.type
_entity_poly.pdbx_seq_one_letter_code
_entity_poly.pdbx_strand_id
1 'polypeptide(L)'
;IDIVEDTLITLADIKYNFGDTVATLVDGVTKLKSLPNGTKKQDENIRKMILAMAQNLRVIIIKLSDRLHNMRTLKYMKPEKQIAISQETLDIYAPLAHRLGIAKIKWELEDLCLRYLKPEEYEHIKSLIDSKRNERSEYVESFIKTIVKLLHDTGIKGNVKGRFKHFYSIYKKMYEKGKEFDDIYDLMGVRIIVDTEGECYNTLGVIHSHFKPVPGRFKDYIAVPKSNNYQSIHTTIVGPQGKFIEIQIRTEEMDRVAEEGIAAHWSYKEKTKVTKGDQVYGWLRNILELQNEAEDTQDFIKSVTEDIMNETVFVFSPKGDILELP
;
A
#
# COMPACT_ATOMS: atom_id res chain seq x y z
N ILE A 1 21.45 -6.97 -9.21
CA ILE A 1 20.34 -7.69 -9.85
C ILE A 1 20.73 -7.98 -11.29
N ASP A 2 21.13 -6.98 -12.05
CA ASP A 2 21.37 -7.06 -13.50
C ASP A 2 22.69 -7.77 -13.86
N ILE A 3 23.52 -8.14 -12.87
CA ILE A 3 24.87 -8.65 -13.10
C ILE A 3 24.90 -9.99 -13.86
N VAL A 4 23.92 -10.86 -13.59
CA VAL A 4 23.79 -12.16 -14.29
C VAL A 4 23.15 -11.98 -15.67
N GLU A 5 22.37 -10.92 -15.88
CA GLU A 5 21.67 -10.65 -17.14
C GLU A 5 22.54 -9.87 -18.13
N ASP A 6 23.31 -8.90 -17.61
CA ASP A 6 24.04 -7.92 -18.43
C ASP A 6 25.53 -8.18 -18.50
N THR A 7 26.03 -9.24 -17.81
CA THR A 7 27.47 -9.61 -17.81
C THR A 7 27.67 -11.11 -18.02
N LEU A 8 28.95 -11.54 -18.11
CA LEU A 8 29.34 -12.95 -18.22
C LEU A 8 29.33 -13.70 -16.89
N ILE A 9 28.92 -13.05 -15.79
CA ILE A 9 28.86 -13.67 -14.46
C ILE A 9 27.66 -14.60 -14.37
N THR A 10 27.92 -15.86 -13.98
CA THR A 10 26.89 -16.89 -13.87
C THR A 10 26.30 -16.99 -12.47
N LEU A 11 25.14 -17.65 -12.34
CA LEU A 11 24.57 -17.98 -11.02
C LEU A 11 25.52 -18.85 -10.17
N ALA A 12 26.37 -19.68 -10.81
CA ALA A 12 27.38 -20.47 -10.12
C ALA A 12 28.46 -19.57 -9.49
N ASP A 13 28.87 -18.50 -10.18
CA ASP A 13 29.79 -17.51 -9.63
C ASP A 13 29.19 -16.75 -8.45
N ILE A 14 27.90 -16.38 -8.56
CA ILE A 14 27.16 -15.75 -7.43
C ILE A 14 27.09 -16.71 -6.25
N LYS A 15 26.76 -17.98 -6.47
CA LYS A 15 26.72 -18.99 -5.42
C LYS A 15 28.07 -19.18 -4.74
N TYR A 16 29.15 -19.24 -5.53
CA TYR A 16 30.52 -19.42 -5.02
C TYR A 16 30.96 -18.22 -4.14
N ASN A 17 30.67 -16.98 -4.59
CA ASN A 17 31.16 -15.78 -3.91
C ASN A 17 30.24 -15.30 -2.77
N PHE A 18 28.92 -15.55 -2.84
CA PHE A 18 27.91 -14.96 -1.94
C PHE A 18 26.99 -15.99 -1.26
N GLY A 19 27.15 -17.27 -1.59
CA GLY A 19 26.42 -18.39 -1.01
C GLY A 19 25.04 -18.64 -1.65
N ASP A 20 24.42 -19.77 -1.25
CA ASP A 20 23.17 -20.28 -1.83
C ASP A 20 21.99 -19.31 -1.69
N THR A 21 21.87 -18.63 -0.56
CA THR A 21 20.77 -17.70 -0.30
C THR A 21 20.76 -16.54 -1.29
N VAL A 22 21.93 -15.94 -1.55
CA VAL A 22 22.05 -14.83 -2.50
C VAL A 22 21.82 -15.33 -3.93
N ALA A 23 22.37 -16.48 -4.30
CA ALA A 23 22.16 -17.07 -5.61
C ALA A 23 20.68 -17.36 -5.89
N THR A 24 19.94 -17.91 -4.91
CA THR A 24 18.49 -18.16 -5.02
C THR A 24 17.71 -16.87 -5.22
N LEU A 25 18.04 -15.80 -4.49
CA LEU A 25 17.39 -14.50 -4.65
C LEU A 25 17.68 -13.87 -6.01
N VAL A 26 18.92 -13.91 -6.47
CA VAL A 26 19.31 -13.41 -7.80
C VAL A 26 18.59 -14.21 -8.88
N ASP A 27 18.55 -15.53 -8.81
CA ASP A 27 17.83 -16.39 -9.75
C ASP A 27 16.33 -16.06 -9.80
N GLY A 28 15.69 -15.88 -8.63
CA GLY A 28 14.28 -15.50 -8.53
C GLY A 28 13.98 -14.13 -9.17
N VAL A 29 14.90 -13.19 -9.07
CA VAL A 29 14.73 -11.84 -9.67
C VAL A 29 15.04 -11.85 -11.17
N THR A 30 16.06 -12.63 -11.61
CA THR A 30 16.56 -12.69 -13.00
C THR A 30 15.62 -13.45 -13.94
N LYS A 31 15.02 -14.56 -13.51
CA LYS A 31 14.07 -15.36 -14.30
C LYS A 31 12.89 -14.55 -14.90
N LEU A 32 12.73 -13.32 -14.48
CA LEU A 32 11.61 -12.44 -14.83
C LEU A 32 11.85 -11.54 -16.06
N LYS A 33 13.09 -11.46 -16.58
CA LYS A 33 13.42 -10.59 -17.73
C LYS A 33 13.63 -11.34 -19.06
N SER A 34 13.82 -12.64 -19.04
CA SER A 34 14.50 -13.38 -20.13
C SER A 34 13.63 -13.85 -21.30
N LEU A 35 12.47 -13.23 -21.59
CA LEU A 35 11.65 -13.63 -22.74
C LEU A 35 11.41 -12.49 -23.74
N PRO A 36 11.55 -12.75 -25.07
CA PRO A 36 11.38 -11.72 -26.10
C PRO A 36 9.91 -11.29 -26.30
N ASN A 37 9.71 -10.06 -26.76
CA ASN A 37 8.43 -9.37 -26.94
C ASN A 37 7.36 -10.13 -27.74
N GLY A 38 6.17 -10.29 -27.17
CA GLY A 38 4.94 -10.82 -27.77
C GLY A 38 3.88 -11.05 -26.69
N THR A 39 2.60 -10.80 -26.94
CA THR A 39 1.52 -10.83 -25.93
C THR A 39 1.48 -12.12 -25.11
N LYS A 40 1.50 -13.29 -25.74
CA LYS A 40 1.55 -14.59 -25.01
C LYS A 40 2.82 -14.79 -24.17
N LYS A 41 3.94 -14.15 -24.55
CA LYS A 41 5.21 -14.24 -23.82
C LYS A 41 5.27 -13.27 -22.65
N GLN A 42 4.55 -12.15 -22.72
CA GLN A 42 4.41 -11.22 -21.61
C GLN A 42 3.60 -11.84 -20.47
N ASP A 43 2.50 -12.52 -20.80
CA ASP A 43 1.67 -13.25 -19.83
C ASP A 43 2.47 -14.35 -19.12
N GLU A 44 3.27 -15.13 -19.85
CA GLU A 44 4.12 -16.17 -19.27
C GLU A 44 5.23 -15.59 -18.36
N ASN A 45 5.72 -14.39 -18.64
CA ASN A 45 6.65 -13.68 -17.79
C ASN A 45 5.99 -13.26 -16.47
N ILE A 46 4.79 -12.68 -16.57
CA ILE A 46 4.00 -12.27 -15.40
C ILE A 46 3.70 -13.49 -14.53
N ARG A 47 3.29 -14.60 -15.13
CA ARG A 47 3.06 -15.87 -14.41
C ARG A 47 4.31 -16.33 -13.66
N LYS A 48 5.45 -16.43 -14.34
CA LYS A 48 6.72 -16.83 -13.71
C LYS A 48 7.14 -15.87 -12.59
N MET A 49 6.92 -14.58 -12.79
CA MET A 49 7.17 -13.56 -11.80
C MET A 49 6.33 -13.82 -10.54
N ILE A 50 5.04 -13.96 -10.69
CA ILE A 50 4.11 -14.20 -9.57
C ILE A 50 4.51 -15.47 -8.81
N LEU A 51 4.84 -16.55 -9.52
CA LEU A 51 5.25 -17.81 -8.90
C LEU A 51 6.60 -17.71 -8.17
N ALA A 52 7.59 -17.03 -8.74
CA ALA A 52 8.88 -16.81 -8.06
C ALA A 52 8.69 -15.95 -6.80
N MET A 53 7.80 -14.98 -6.86
CA MET A 53 7.41 -14.15 -5.72
C MET A 53 6.72 -14.98 -4.64
N ALA A 54 5.80 -15.86 -5.00
CA ALA A 54 5.09 -16.73 -4.05
C ALA A 54 6.04 -17.71 -3.33
N GLN A 55 7.11 -18.11 -3.98
CA GLN A 55 8.13 -18.99 -3.38
C GLN A 55 9.04 -18.27 -2.38
N ASN A 56 9.31 -16.98 -2.59
CA ASN A 56 10.22 -16.22 -1.72
C ASN A 56 9.86 -14.74 -1.64
N LEU A 57 9.28 -14.36 -0.52
CA LEU A 57 8.84 -13.00 -0.25
C LEU A 57 9.95 -11.93 -0.44
N ARG A 58 11.24 -12.29 -0.21
CA ARG A 58 12.38 -11.40 -0.45
C ARG A 58 12.47 -10.97 -1.90
N VAL A 59 12.15 -11.88 -2.82
CA VAL A 59 12.12 -11.57 -4.26
C VAL A 59 11.10 -10.49 -4.57
N ILE A 60 9.94 -10.53 -3.92
CA ILE A 60 8.89 -9.49 -4.10
C ILE A 60 9.40 -8.12 -3.66
N ILE A 61 9.98 -8.02 -2.47
CA ILE A 61 10.49 -6.75 -1.93
C ILE A 61 11.58 -6.18 -2.82
N ILE A 62 12.50 -7.02 -3.29
CA ILE A 62 13.56 -6.61 -4.22
C ILE A 62 12.94 -6.08 -5.52
N LYS A 63 11.95 -6.81 -6.09
CA LYS A 63 11.29 -6.40 -7.34
C LYS A 63 10.46 -5.12 -7.19
N LEU A 64 9.76 -4.94 -6.08
CA LEU A 64 9.04 -3.69 -5.81
C LEU A 64 10.01 -2.51 -5.68
N SER A 65 11.17 -2.72 -5.04
CA SER A 65 12.20 -1.68 -4.92
C SER A 65 12.84 -1.35 -6.27
N ASP A 66 13.14 -2.34 -7.08
CA ASP A 66 13.64 -2.19 -8.46
C ASP A 66 12.62 -1.44 -9.33
N ARG A 67 11.34 -1.85 -9.29
CA ARG A 67 10.27 -1.19 -10.02
C ARG A 67 10.11 0.27 -9.60
N LEU A 68 10.16 0.55 -8.30
CA LEU A 68 10.07 1.91 -7.79
C LEU A 68 11.24 2.78 -8.28
N HIS A 69 12.46 2.24 -8.27
CA HIS A 69 13.62 2.93 -8.84
C HIS A 69 13.46 3.21 -10.33
N ASN A 70 12.99 2.22 -11.09
CA ASN A 70 12.73 2.36 -12.52
C ASN A 70 11.65 3.44 -12.80
N MET A 71 10.60 3.49 -12.01
CA MET A 71 9.55 4.52 -12.12
C MET A 71 10.09 5.92 -11.81
N ARG A 72 10.95 6.09 -10.80
CA ARG A 72 11.60 7.37 -10.46
C ARG A 72 12.50 7.89 -11.58
N THR A 73 13.08 6.99 -12.36
CA THR A 73 14.01 7.31 -13.47
C THR A 73 13.36 7.21 -14.85
N LEU A 74 12.06 6.97 -14.93
CA LEU A 74 11.33 6.67 -16.16
C LEU A 74 11.37 7.81 -17.20
N LYS A 75 11.60 9.04 -16.76
CA LYS A 75 11.73 10.24 -17.62
C LYS A 75 12.81 10.12 -18.71
N TYR A 76 13.78 9.23 -18.54
CA TYR A 76 14.86 9.00 -19.52
C TYR A 76 14.51 7.98 -20.61
N MET A 77 13.35 7.34 -20.50
CA MET A 77 12.87 6.38 -21.49
C MET A 77 12.05 7.05 -22.57
N LYS A 78 11.85 6.35 -23.72
CA LYS A 78 10.98 6.82 -24.80
C LYS A 78 9.51 6.86 -24.34
N PRO A 79 8.67 7.79 -24.85
CA PRO A 79 7.28 7.95 -24.43
C PRO A 79 6.46 6.65 -24.46
N GLU A 80 6.61 5.83 -25.49
CA GLU A 80 5.86 4.58 -25.62
C GLU A 80 6.23 3.59 -24.50
N LYS A 81 7.52 3.57 -24.10
CA LYS A 81 7.99 2.76 -22.97
C LYS A 81 7.52 3.32 -21.62
N GLN A 82 7.46 4.65 -21.50
CA GLN A 82 6.93 5.29 -20.28
C GLN A 82 5.49 4.87 -20.03
N ILE A 83 4.64 4.88 -21.05
CA ILE A 83 3.24 4.47 -20.95
C ILE A 83 3.15 2.98 -20.63
N ALA A 84 3.83 2.11 -21.38
CA ALA A 84 3.75 0.67 -21.18
C ALA A 84 4.23 0.23 -19.79
N ILE A 85 5.35 0.78 -19.31
CA ILE A 85 5.90 0.47 -17.98
C ILE A 85 4.99 1.00 -16.87
N SER A 86 4.40 2.20 -17.05
CA SER A 86 3.48 2.78 -16.08
C SER A 86 2.18 1.99 -16.00
N GLN A 87 1.64 1.51 -17.12
CA GLN A 87 0.44 0.67 -17.13
C GLN A 87 0.70 -0.66 -16.43
N GLU A 88 1.76 -1.39 -16.78
CA GLU A 88 2.16 -2.62 -16.10
C GLU A 88 2.35 -2.41 -14.59
N THR A 89 2.94 -1.27 -14.20
CA THR A 89 3.17 -0.95 -12.78
C THR A 89 1.85 -0.72 -12.04
N LEU A 90 0.90 -0.04 -12.67
CA LEU A 90 -0.41 0.24 -12.08
C LEU A 90 -1.28 -1.03 -11.99
N ASP A 91 -1.18 -1.92 -13.00
CA ASP A 91 -2.01 -3.13 -13.06
C ASP A 91 -1.49 -4.28 -12.18
N ILE A 92 -0.17 -4.34 -11.92
CA ILE A 92 0.44 -5.49 -11.23
C ILE A 92 1.16 -5.06 -9.95
N TYR A 93 2.12 -4.14 -10.03
CA TYR A 93 3.02 -3.86 -8.90
C TYR A 93 2.37 -3.03 -7.80
N ALA A 94 1.53 -2.06 -8.15
CA ALA A 94 0.84 -1.25 -7.14
C ALA A 94 -0.20 -2.07 -6.36
N PRO A 95 -1.06 -2.91 -6.99
CA PRO A 95 -1.92 -3.86 -6.29
C PRO A 95 -1.14 -4.86 -5.44
N LEU A 96 -0.03 -5.40 -5.94
CA LEU A 96 0.83 -6.30 -5.19
C LEU A 96 1.40 -5.62 -3.92
N ALA A 97 1.91 -4.40 -4.04
CA ALA A 97 2.36 -3.63 -2.89
C ALA A 97 1.21 -3.37 -1.89
N HIS A 98 -0.01 -3.17 -2.39
CA HIS A 98 -1.20 -3.02 -1.55
C HIS A 98 -1.52 -4.30 -0.77
N ARG A 99 -1.53 -5.45 -1.44
CA ARG A 99 -1.82 -6.76 -0.81
C ARG A 99 -0.79 -7.11 0.26
N LEU A 100 0.46 -6.72 0.06
CA LEU A 100 1.54 -6.90 1.03
C LEU A 100 1.58 -5.83 2.13
N GLY A 101 0.65 -4.86 2.09
CA GLY A 101 0.58 -3.78 3.08
C GLY A 101 1.69 -2.73 2.96
N ILE A 102 2.54 -2.75 1.92
CA ILE A 102 3.66 -1.82 1.74
C ILE A 102 3.14 -0.49 1.17
N ALA A 103 2.47 0.29 2.03
CA ALA A 103 1.74 1.47 1.61
C ALA A 103 2.64 2.54 0.97
N LYS A 104 3.85 2.76 1.50
CA LYS A 104 4.81 3.74 0.94
C LYS A 104 5.13 3.46 -0.52
N ILE A 105 5.43 2.21 -0.87
CA ILE A 105 5.74 1.83 -2.25
C ILE A 105 4.49 1.94 -3.12
N LYS A 106 3.35 1.44 -2.65
CA LYS A 106 2.08 1.52 -3.39
C LYS A 106 1.76 2.94 -3.82
N TRP A 107 1.72 3.87 -2.87
CA TRP A 107 1.32 5.24 -3.16
C TRP A 107 2.27 5.96 -4.09
N GLU A 108 3.57 5.77 -3.91
CA GLU A 108 4.55 6.39 -4.80
C GLU A 108 4.49 5.81 -6.22
N LEU A 109 4.28 4.48 -6.35
CA LEU A 109 4.08 3.86 -7.65
C LEU A 109 2.81 4.41 -8.35
N GLU A 110 1.69 4.48 -7.63
CA GLU A 110 0.42 5.02 -8.15
C GLU A 110 0.57 6.49 -8.61
N ASP A 111 1.20 7.34 -7.80
CA ASP A 111 1.41 8.76 -8.13
C ASP A 111 2.36 8.93 -9.34
N LEU A 112 3.43 8.13 -9.41
CA LEU A 112 4.34 8.13 -10.56
C LEU A 112 3.64 7.62 -11.83
N CYS A 113 2.81 6.57 -11.75
CA CYS A 113 2.03 6.09 -12.89
C CYS A 113 1.06 7.15 -13.39
N LEU A 114 0.33 7.82 -12.51
CA LEU A 114 -0.62 8.87 -12.87
C LEU A 114 0.06 9.97 -13.71
N ARG A 115 1.27 10.35 -13.34
CA ARG A 115 2.04 11.40 -14.03
C ARG A 115 2.30 11.07 -15.50
N TYR A 116 2.49 9.79 -15.84
CA TYR A 116 2.78 9.37 -17.23
C TYR A 116 1.53 8.93 -17.98
N LEU A 117 0.56 8.32 -17.31
CA LEU A 117 -0.67 7.83 -17.94
C LEU A 117 -1.72 8.91 -18.14
N LYS A 118 -1.77 9.89 -17.24
CA LYS A 118 -2.78 10.95 -17.17
C LYS A 118 -2.13 12.30 -16.82
N PRO A 119 -1.22 12.82 -17.70
CA PRO A 119 -0.43 14.00 -17.38
C PRO A 119 -1.28 15.27 -17.17
N GLU A 120 -2.35 15.45 -17.94
CA GLU A 120 -3.22 16.63 -17.83
C GLU A 120 -3.95 16.63 -16.48
N GLU A 121 -4.52 15.50 -16.09
CA GLU A 121 -5.21 15.34 -14.82
C GLU A 121 -4.25 15.45 -13.63
N TYR A 122 -3.03 14.93 -13.77
CA TYR A 122 -1.99 15.08 -12.76
C TYR A 122 -1.62 16.55 -12.53
N GLU A 123 -1.34 17.31 -13.59
CA GLU A 123 -1.00 18.74 -13.46
C GLU A 123 -2.20 19.58 -12.98
N HIS A 124 -3.43 19.22 -13.36
CA HIS A 124 -4.63 19.85 -12.83
C HIS A 124 -4.75 19.64 -11.31
N ILE A 125 -4.66 18.41 -10.82
CA ILE A 125 -4.69 18.11 -9.39
C ILE A 125 -3.57 18.84 -8.65
N LYS A 126 -2.36 18.84 -9.21
CA LYS A 126 -1.21 19.55 -8.64
C LYS A 126 -1.47 21.04 -8.51
N SER A 127 -2.03 21.68 -9.53
CA SER A 127 -2.38 23.10 -9.49
C SER A 127 -3.42 23.40 -8.40
N LEU A 128 -4.43 22.53 -8.22
CA LEU A 128 -5.43 22.65 -7.16
C LEU A 128 -4.83 22.48 -5.76
N ILE A 129 -3.87 21.56 -5.60
CA ILE A 129 -3.15 21.39 -4.34
C ILE A 129 -2.29 22.61 -4.04
N ASP A 130 -1.50 23.07 -5.02
CA ASP A 130 -0.56 24.19 -4.85
C ASP A 130 -1.29 25.51 -4.59
N SER A 131 -2.44 25.78 -5.24
CA SER A 131 -3.22 27.00 -5.05
C SER A 131 -3.74 27.18 -3.61
N LYS A 132 -3.98 26.08 -2.90
CA LYS A 132 -4.50 26.08 -1.53
C LYS A 132 -3.48 25.58 -0.49
N ARG A 133 -2.21 25.43 -0.88
CA ARG A 133 -1.17 24.80 -0.05
C ARG A 133 -0.92 25.53 1.25
N ASN A 134 -0.70 26.84 1.19
CA ASN A 134 -0.36 27.64 2.38
C ASN A 134 -1.53 27.65 3.37
N GLU A 135 -2.74 27.95 2.89
CA GLU A 135 -3.96 27.97 3.74
C GLU A 135 -4.17 26.62 4.43
N ARG A 136 -4.00 25.52 3.69
CA ARG A 136 -4.17 24.17 4.23
C ARG A 136 -3.09 23.79 5.20
N SER A 137 -1.84 24.14 4.93
CA SER A 137 -0.73 23.86 5.83
C SER A 137 -0.92 24.56 7.17
N GLU A 138 -1.20 25.85 7.13
CA GLU A 138 -1.48 26.64 8.34
C GLU A 138 -2.67 26.11 9.13
N TYR A 139 -3.74 25.74 8.44
CA TYR A 139 -4.91 25.14 9.08
C TYR A 139 -4.59 23.81 9.77
N VAL A 140 -3.90 22.89 9.08
CA VAL A 140 -3.51 21.59 9.65
C VAL A 140 -2.55 21.77 10.82
N GLU A 141 -1.57 22.65 10.71
CA GLU A 141 -0.63 22.96 11.79
C GLU A 141 -1.32 23.53 13.03
N SER A 142 -2.25 24.47 12.83
CA SER A 142 -3.07 25.02 13.91
C SER A 142 -3.93 23.95 14.57
N PHE A 143 -4.53 23.07 13.77
CA PHE A 143 -5.33 21.96 14.27
C PHE A 143 -4.48 20.93 15.03
N ILE A 144 -3.29 20.59 14.54
CA ILE A 144 -2.34 19.72 15.24
C ILE A 144 -2.02 20.30 16.63
N LYS A 145 -1.74 21.58 16.74
CA LYS A 145 -1.49 22.24 18.05
C LYS A 145 -2.67 22.08 19.01
N THR A 146 -3.89 22.21 18.48
CA THR A 146 -5.11 22.02 19.26
C THR A 146 -5.22 20.57 19.77
N ILE A 147 -4.98 19.57 18.90
CA ILE A 147 -5.03 18.15 19.28
C ILE A 147 -3.92 17.83 20.29
N VAL A 148 -2.69 18.28 20.08
CA VAL A 148 -1.57 18.06 21.01
C VAL A 148 -1.90 18.61 22.40
N LYS A 149 -2.47 19.81 22.47
CA LYS A 149 -2.91 20.40 23.75
C LYS A 149 -4.00 19.53 24.40
N LEU A 150 -5.01 19.10 23.61
CA LEU A 150 -6.12 18.29 24.11
C LEU A 150 -5.66 16.95 24.66
N LEU A 151 -4.72 16.29 23.99
CA LEU A 151 -4.11 15.03 24.47
C LEU A 151 -3.30 15.25 25.75
N HIS A 152 -2.51 16.31 25.80
CA HIS A 152 -1.74 16.69 26.98
C HIS A 152 -2.65 16.94 28.19
N ASP A 153 -3.73 17.71 28.02
CA ASP A 153 -4.68 18.06 29.10
C ASP A 153 -5.43 16.83 29.63
N THR A 154 -5.53 15.77 28.84
CA THR A 154 -6.16 14.48 29.21
C THR A 154 -5.14 13.40 29.63
N GLY A 155 -3.84 13.73 29.68
CA GLY A 155 -2.78 12.84 30.10
C GLY A 155 -2.41 11.76 29.09
N ILE A 156 -2.88 11.85 27.84
CA ILE A 156 -2.56 10.90 26.78
C ILE A 156 -1.27 11.34 26.09
N LYS A 157 -0.28 10.44 26.06
CA LYS A 157 0.94 10.66 25.29
C LYS A 157 0.69 10.23 23.84
N GLY A 158 0.87 11.13 22.89
CA GLY A 158 0.66 10.84 21.49
C GLY A 158 1.49 11.72 20.55
N ASN A 159 1.93 11.14 19.44
CA ASN A 159 2.61 11.88 18.37
C ASN A 159 1.57 12.22 17.29
N VAL A 160 1.38 13.51 17.05
CA VAL A 160 0.36 14.02 16.10
C VAL A 160 1.05 14.53 14.85
N LYS A 161 0.68 13.99 13.69
CA LYS A 161 1.26 14.34 12.39
C LYS A 161 0.17 14.70 11.39
N GLY A 162 0.42 15.71 10.57
CA GLY A 162 -0.42 15.99 9.40
C GLY A 162 -0.23 14.91 8.32
N ARG A 163 -1.32 14.59 7.63
CA ARG A 163 -1.33 13.66 6.51
C ARG A 163 -2.03 14.31 5.32
N PHE A 164 -1.33 14.33 4.20
CA PHE A 164 -1.90 14.76 2.93
C PHE A 164 -2.24 13.54 2.07
N LYS A 165 -3.31 13.64 1.32
CA LYS A 165 -3.75 12.57 0.44
C LYS A 165 -2.90 12.53 -0.83
N HIS A 166 -2.58 11.34 -1.30
CA HIS A 166 -1.81 11.09 -2.53
C HIS A 166 -2.57 11.48 -3.79
N PHE A 167 -1.86 11.92 -4.85
CA PHE A 167 -2.41 12.40 -6.11
C PHE A 167 -3.35 11.38 -6.76
N TYR A 168 -2.93 10.13 -6.87
CA TYR A 168 -3.75 9.07 -7.45
C TYR A 168 -5.06 8.84 -6.69
N SER A 169 -5.04 8.94 -5.37
CA SER A 169 -6.25 8.84 -4.55
C SER A 169 -7.22 10.02 -4.77
N ILE A 170 -6.70 11.21 -5.07
CA ILE A 170 -7.50 12.37 -5.44
C ILE A 170 -8.07 12.17 -6.85
N TYR A 171 -7.23 11.76 -7.80
CA TYR A 171 -7.64 11.42 -9.17
C TYR A 171 -8.83 10.47 -9.20
N LYS A 172 -8.75 9.34 -8.49
CA LYS A 172 -9.86 8.38 -8.40
C LYS A 172 -11.16 9.00 -7.88
N LYS A 173 -11.07 9.94 -6.94
CA LYS A 173 -12.27 10.62 -6.40
C LYS A 173 -12.85 11.63 -7.37
N MET A 174 -12.01 12.40 -8.06
CA MET A 174 -12.46 13.43 -8.98
C MET A 174 -12.94 12.82 -10.31
N TYR A 175 -12.11 12.01 -10.96
CA TYR A 175 -12.35 11.58 -12.34
C TYR A 175 -13.10 10.26 -12.47
N GLU A 176 -12.94 9.33 -11.50
CA GLU A 176 -13.67 8.05 -11.54
C GLU A 176 -14.99 8.12 -10.74
N LYS A 177 -15.04 8.91 -9.65
CA LYS A 177 -16.24 9.02 -8.79
C LYS A 177 -16.98 10.34 -8.95
N GLY A 178 -16.54 11.23 -9.85
CA GLY A 178 -17.20 12.49 -10.17
C GLY A 178 -17.35 13.49 -9.02
N LYS A 179 -16.37 13.49 -8.07
CA LYS A 179 -16.39 14.43 -6.94
C LYS A 179 -15.64 15.70 -7.30
N GLU A 180 -16.20 16.83 -6.93
CA GLU A 180 -15.46 18.09 -6.94
C GLU A 180 -14.32 18.04 -5.91
N PHE A 181 -13.23 18.76 -6.21
CA PHE A 181 -12.04 18.76 -5.35
C PHE A 181 -12.35 19.23 -3.91
N ASP A 182 -13.21 20.23 -3.76
CA ASP A 182 -13.60 20.76 -2.45
C ASP A 182 -14.56 19.83 -1.69
N ASP A 183 -15.21 18.88 -2.36
CA ASP A 183 -16.05 17.84 -1.76
C ASP A 183 -15.23 16.61 -1.26
N ILE A 184 -13.93 16.63 -1.42
CA ILE A 184 -13.07 15.56 -0.92
C ILE A 184 -12.71 15.83 0.54
N TYR A 185 -13.54 15.34 1.46
CA TYR A 185 -13.43 15.57 2.90
C TYR A 185 -12.13 15.10 3.56
N ASP A 186 -11.39 14.18 2.92
CA ASP A 186 -10.17 13.56 3.43
C ASP A 186 -8.89 14.03 2.70
N LEU A 187 -8.93 15.21 2.08
CA LEU A 187 -7.73 15.85 1.53
C LEU A 187 -6.71 16.18 2.60
N MET A 188 -7.22 16.60 3.77
CA MET A 188 -6.45 16.88 4.97
C MET A 188 -6.79 15.85 6.03
N GLY A 189 -5.78 15.26 6.59
CA GLY A 189 -5.93 14.33 7.69
C GLY A 189 -4.90 14.58 8.77
N VAL A 190 -5.21 14.08 9.95
CA VAL A 190 -4.29 14.06 11.08
C VAL A 190 -4.15 12.62 11.54
N ARG A 191 -2.90 12.20 11.75
CA ARG A 191 -2.56 10.91 12.32
C ARG A 191 -2.11 11.09 13.75
N ILE A 192 -2.71 10.35 14.66
CA ILE A 192 -2.36 10.31 16.07
C ILE A 192 -1.79 8.93 16.37
N ILE A 193 -0.57 8.89 16.85
CA ILE A 193 0.14 7.67 17.22
C ILE A 193 0.28 7.65 18.73
N VAL A 194 -0.23 6.59 19.36
CA VAL A 194 -0.23 6.37 20.82
C VAL A 194 0.45 5.05 21.16
N ASP A 195 0.68 4.78 22.46
CA ASP A 195 1.48 3.63 22.86
C ASP A 195 0.67 2.32 22.84
N THR A 196 -0.63 2.36 23.21
CA THR A 196 -1.45 1.15 23.38
C THR A 196 -2.79 1.22 22.64
N GLU A 197 -3.41 0.06 22.39
CA GLU A 197 -4.76 -0.03 21.80
C GLU A 197 -5.81 0.66 22.68
N GLY A 198 -5.71 0.50 24.01
CA GLY A 198 -6.61 1.18 24.96
C GLY A 198 -6.52 2.69 24.82
N GLU A 199 -5.32 3.25 24.61
CA GLU A 199 -5.15 4.67 24.35
C GLU A 199 -5.68 5.10 22.99
N CYS A 200 -5.73 4.22 21.98
CA CYS A 200 -6.42 4.53 20.72
C CYS A 200 -7.90 4.84 20.95
N TYR A 201 -8.60 4.00 21.73
CA TYR A 201 -10.02 4.20 22.04
C TYR A 201 -10.25 5.39 22.99
N ASN A 202 -9.37 5.59 23.97
CA ASN A 202 -9.41 6.76 24.84
C ASN A 202 -9.24 8.04 24.03
N THR A 203 -8.30 8.08 23.10
CA THR A 203 -8.07 9.20 22.18
C THR A 203 -9.30 9.48 21.34
N LEU A 204 -9.95 8.44 20.79
CA LEU A 204 -11.21 8.58 20.06
C LEU A 204 -12.28 9.25 20.93
N GLY A 205 -12.45 8.79 22.17
CA GLY A 205 -13.41 9.36 23.13
C GLY A 205 -13.13 10.86 23.39
N VAL A 206 -11.87 11.21 23.60
CA VAL A 206 -11.44 12.60 23.79
C VAL A 206 -11.74 13.45 22.56
N ILE A 207 -11.41 12.96 21.36
CA ILE A 207 -11.68 13.68 20.10
C ILE A 207 -13.20 13.90 19.89
N HIS A 208 -14.01 12.85 20.06
CA HIS A 208 -15.46 12.93 19.85
C HIS A 208 -16.20 13.77 20.92
N SER A 209 -15.64 13.91 22.12
CA SER A 209 -16.20 14.81 23.13
C SER A 209 -15.99 16.29 22.80
N HIS A 210 -14.96 16.62 22.00
CA HIS A 210 -14.63 18.00 21.62
C HIS A 210 -15.08 18.38 20.21
N PHE A 211 -15.13 17.41 19.29
CA PHE A 211 -15.48 17.61 17.89
C PHE A 211 -16.60 16.66 17.47
N LYS A 212 -17.58 17.16 16.74
CA LYS A 212 -18.68 16.32 16.26
C LYS A 212 -18.22 15.39 15.14
N PRO A 213 -18.37 14.06 15.27
CA PRO A 213 -18.09 13.13 14.18
C PRO A 213 -19.13 13.26 13.06
N VAL A 214 -18.67 13.03 11.83
CA VAL A 214 -19.54 12.96 10.65
C VAL A 214 -20.19 11.57 10.59
N PRO A 215 -21.53 11.46 10.58
CA PRO A 215 -22.21 10.17 10.54
C PRO A 215 -21.77 9.32 9.34
N GLY A 216 -21.61 8.00 9.54
CA GLY A 216 -21.22 7.06 8.48
C GLY A 216 -19.74 7.15 8.07
N ARG A 217 -18.92 7.95 8.77
CA ARG A 217 -17.49 8.12 8.49
C ARG A 217 -16.56 7.55 9.56
N PHE A 218 -17.09 6.71 10.42
CA PHE A 218 -16.34 5.98 11.41
C PHE A 218 -16.02 4.57 10.91
N LYS A 219 -14.76 4.13 11.09
CA LYS A 219 -14.31 2.77 10.79
C LYS A 219 -13.29 2.32 11.84
N ASP A 220 -13.53 1.17 12.41
CA ASP A 220 -12.65 0.54 13.37
C ASP A 220 -11.91 -0.65 12.73
N TYR A 221 -10.72 -0.37 12.25
CA TYR A 221 -9.83 -1.40 11.72
C TYR A 221 -8.86 -1.95 12.79
N ILE A 222 -8.99 -1.56 14.07
CA ILE A 222 -8.29 -2.22 15.18
C ILE A 222 -9.07 -3.48 15.54
N ALA A 223 -10.38 -3.34 15.77
CA ALA A 223 -11.25 -4.46 16.09
C ALA A 223 -11.40 -5.44 14.91
N VAL A 224 -11.45 -4.93 13.67
CA VAL A 224 -11.58 -5.73 12.44
C VAL A 224 -10.48 -5.31 11.46
N PRO A 225 -9.27 -5.89 11.55
CA PRO A 225 -8.16 -5.58 10.66
C PRO A 225 -8.49 -5.90 9.19
N LYS A 226 -7.88 -5.17 8.26
CA LYS A 226 -7.97 -5.48 6.84
C LYS A 226 -7.16 -6.74 6.49
N SER A 227 -7.45 -7.35 5.35
CA SER A 227 -6.75 -8.54 4.82
C SER A 227 -5.22 -8.38 4.67
N ASN A 228 -4.73 -7.16 4.61
CA ASN A 228 -3.30 -6.83 4.61
C ASN A 228 -2.74 -6.45 5.99
N ASN A 229 -3.41 -6.84 7.08
CA ASN A 229 -3.08 -6.54 8.47
C ASN A 229 -3.06 -5.04 8.82
N TYR A 230 -3.69 -4.20 8.01
CA TYR A 230 -3.83 -2.78 8.33
C TYR A 230 -4.77 -2.59 9.52
N GLN A 231 -4.30 -1.90 10.56
CA GLN A 231 -5.06 -1.54 11.75
C GLN A 231 -5.00 -0.03 11.99
N SER A 232 -6.13 0.59 12.25
CA SER A 232 -6.28 1.99 12.64
C SER A 232 -7.74 2.30 12.94
N ILE A 233 -8.02 3.20 13.85
CA ILE A 233 -9.33 3.85 13.94
C ILE A 233 -9.34 5.01 12.95
N HIS A 234 -10.42 5.10 12.14
CA HIS A 234 -10.67 6.22 11.25
C HIS A 234 -11.95 6.92 11.66
N THR A 235 -11.89 8.21 11.82
CA THR A 235 -13.06 9.05 12.00
C THR A 235 -12.91 10.36 11.25
N THR A 236 -14.01 10.87 10.71
CA THR A 236 -14.05 12.22 10.13
C THR A 236 -14.84 13.11 11.08
N ILE A 237 -14.28 14.24 11.43
CA ILE A 237 -14.90 15.20 12.34
C ILE A 237 -15.15 16.54 11.63
N VAL A 238 -16.06 17.34 12.20
CA VAL A 238 -16.22 18.75 11.87
C VAL A 238 -15.22 19.54 12.74
N GLY A 239 -14.14 19.97 12.13
CA GLY A 239 -13.10 20.77 12.76
C GLY A 239 -13.45 22.27 12.83
N PRO A 240 -12.47 23.09 13.25
CA PRO A 240 -12.62 24.55 13.26
C PRO A 240 -13.07 25.08 11.88
N GLN A 241 -13.83 26.18 11.87
CA GLN A 241 -14.36 26.81 10.65
C GLN A 241 -15.28 25.88 9.81
N GLY A 242 -15.80 24.78 10.40
CA GLY A 242 -16.67 23.83 9.69
C GLY A 242 -15.96 22.94 8.67
N LYS A 243 -14.62 22.95 8.63
CA LYS A 243 -13.84 22.11 7.70
C LYS A 243 -13.81 20.66 8.19
N PHE A 244 -13.96 19.70 7.26
CA PHE A 244 -13.88 18.29 7.59
C PHE A 244 -12.41 17.83 7.67
N ILE A 245 -12.09 17.03 8.69
CA ILE A 245 -10.76 16.47 8.93
C ILE A 245 -10.89 14.99 9.19
N GLU A 246 -10.15 14.17 8.42
CA GLU A 246 -9.98 12.75 8.73
C GLU A 246 -8.95 12.58 9.84
N ILE A 247 -9.30 11.85 10.89
CA ILE A 247 -8.40 11.48 11.97
C ILE A 247 -8.16 9.98 11.93
N GLN A 248 -6.88 9.61 11.92
CA GLN A 248 -6.41 8.23 12.02
C GLN A 248 -5.71 8.06 13.35
N ILE A 249 -6.15 7.08 14.15
CA ILE A 249 -5.58 6.80 15.46
C ILE A 249 -5.07 5.36 15.45
N ARG A 250 -3.83 5.16 15.85
CA ARG A 250 -3.19 3.84 15.88
C ARG A 250 -1.96 3.81 16.79
N THR A 251 -1.50 2.64 17.14
CA THR A 251 -0.26 2.49 17.89
C THR A 251 0.97 2.65 16.98
N GLU A 252 2.17 2.77 17.58
CA GLU A 252 3.42 2.84 16.84
C GLU A 252 3.66 1.57 15.99
N GLU A 253 3.34 0.39 16.55
CA GLU A 253 3.44 -0.88 15.81
C GLU A 253 2.45 -0.93 14.63
N MET A 254 1.20 -0.51 14.85
CA MET A 254 0.21 -0.42 13.76
C MET A 254 0.65 0.59 12.68
N ASP A 255 1.30 1.71 13.07
CA ASP A 255 1.84 2.70 12.13
C ASP A 255 2.96 2.07 11.27
N ARG A 256 3.86 1.33 11.91
CA ARG A 256 4.95 0.61 11.23
C ARG A 256 4.41 -0.44 10.25
N VAL A 257 3.45 -1.26 10.71
CA VAL A 257 2.81 -2.28 9.84
C VAL A 257 2.05 -1.62 8.68
N ALA A 258 1.34 -0.51 8.92
CA ALA A 258 0.60 0.20 7.88
C ALA A 258 1.50 0.86 6.83
N GLU A 259 2.73 1.27 7.18
CA GLU A 259 3.67 1.92 6.26
C GLU A 259 4.57 0.90 5.51
N GLU A 260 5.05 -0.13 6.21
CA GLU A 260 6.06 -1.08 5.74
C GLU A 260 5.47 -2.45 5.38
N GLY A 261 4.22 -2.73 5.82
CA GLY A 261 3.55 -4.00 5.56
C GLY A 261 4.34 -5.18 6.07
N ILE A 262 4.42 -6.21 5.24
CA ILE A 262 5.15 -7.44 5.58
C ILE A 262 6.65 -7.21 5.84
N ALA A 263 7.24 -6.14 5.31
CA ALA A 263 8.65 -5.82 5.58
C ALA A 263 8.87 -5.43 7.05
N ALA A 264 7.89 -4.85 7.73
CA ALA A 264 7.93 -4.55 9.16
C ALA A 264 8.11 -5.83 10.01
N HIS A 265 7.42 -6.89 9.64
CA HIS A 265 7.52 -8.16 10.35
C HIS A 265 8.88 -8.85 10.18
N TRP A 266 9.62 -8.52 9.13
CA TRP A 266 10.90 -9.18 8.86
C TRP A 266 12.03 -8.71 9.75
N SER A 267 12.13 -7.45 10.06
CA SER A 267 13.16 -6.92 10.96
C SER A 267 13.05 -7.50 12.39
N TYR A 268 11.87 -8.00 12.76
CA TYR A 268 11.61 -8.60 14.08
C TYR A 268 11.75 -10.14 14.09
N LYS A 269 11.42 -10.82 12.98
CA LYS A 269 11.33 -12.31 12.90
C LYS A 269 12.64 -13.03 12.58
N GLU A 270 13.76 -12.37 12.32
CA GLU A 270 15.06 -13.05 12.33
C GLU A 270 15.37 -13.70 13.70
N LYS A 271 14.63 -13.35 14.76
CA LYS A 271 14.79 -13.87 16.13
C LYS A 271 13.65 -14.79 16.63
N THR A 272 12.54 -14.95 15.89
CA THR A 272 11.41 -15.76 16.36
C THR A 272 10.79 -16.59 15.24
N LYS A 273 10.38 -17.84 15.57
CA LYS A 273 9.74 -18.77 14.61
C LYS A 273 8.45 -18.19 14.01
N VAL A 274 8.33 -18.30 12.67
CA VAL A 274 7.12 -17.96 11.90
C VAL A 274 5.89 -18.61 12.54
N THR A 275 4.95 -17.82 13.01
CA THR A 275 3.66 -18.32 13.46
C THR A 275 2.79 -18.65 12.25
N LYS A 276 2.14 -19.84 12.26
CA LYS A 276 1.33 -20.42 11.17
C LYS A 276 0.06 -19.61 10.78
N GLY A 277 -0.16 -18.42 11.34
CA GLY A 277 -1.38 -17.63 11.18
C GLY A 277 -1.24 -16.32 10.39
N ASP A 278 -0.16 -16.14 9.63
CA ASP A 278 0.06 -14.89 8.88
C ASP A 278 -0.73 -14.94 7.56
N GLN A 279 -1.78 -14.11 7.44
CA GLN A 279 -2.69 -14.05 6.27
C GLN A 279 -1.94 -13.88 4.94
N VAL A 280 -0.80 -13.16 4.93
CA VAL A 280 0.01 -12.97 3.72
C VAL A 280 0.66 -14.28 3.27
N TYR A 281 1.12 -15.12 4.20
CA TYR A 281 1.66 -16.46 3.83
C TYR A 281 0.54 -17.40 3.37
N GLY A 282 -0.68 -17.26 3.92
CA GLY A 282 -1.87 -17.93 3.41
C GLY A 282 -2.14 -17.57 1.95
N TRP A 283 -2.15 -16.26 1.66
CA TRP A 283 -2.35 -15.76 0.31
C TRP A 283 -1.26 -16.23 -0.68
N LEU A 284 0.01 -16.19 -0.31
CA LEU A 284 1.09 -16.71 -1.16
C LEU A 284 0.93 -18.21 -1.45
N ARG A 285 0.40 -18.98 -0.50
CA ARG A 285 0.09 -20.40 -0.70
C ARG A 285 -1.06 -20.57 -1.69
N ASN A 286 -2.12 -19.77 -1.56
CA ASN A 286 -3.25 -19.80 -2.50
C ASN A 286 -2.80 -19.51 -3.95
N ILE A 287 -1.85 -18.60 -4.16
CA ILE A 287 -1.26 -18.37 -5.50
C ILE A 287 -0.64 -19.66 -6.06
N LEU A 288 0.08 -20.43 -5.22
CA LEU A 288 0.66 -21.70 -5.67
C LEU A 288 -0.41 -22.77 -5.95
N GLU A 289 -1.53 -22.73 -5.24
CA GLU A 289 -2.68 -23.61 -5.49
C GLU A 289 -3.41 -23.22 -6.78
N LEU A 290 -3.67 -21.93 -7.01
CA LEU A 290 -4.25 -21.40 -8.26
C LEU A 290 -3.44 -21.79 -9.50
N GLN A 291 -2.10 -21.97 -9.36
CA GLN A 291 -1.28 -22.47 -10.46
C GLN A 291 -1.70 -23.86 -10.93
N ASN A 292 -2.14 -24.71 -10.00
CA ASN A 292 -2.53 -26.09 -10.31
C ASN A 292 -3.96 -26.18 -10.85
N GLU A 293 -4.80 -25.19 -10.58
CA GLU A 293 -6.21 -25.14 -10.97
C GLU A 293 -6.42 -24.42 -12.31
N ALA A 294 -5.52 -23.50 -12.68
CA ALA A 294 -5.65 -22.71 -13.89
C ALA A 294 -5.44 -23.57 -15.17
N GLU A 295 -6.33 -23.43 -16.13
CA GLU A 295 -6.28 -24.14 -17.41
C GLU A 295 -5.13 -23.65 -18.30
N ASP A 296 -4.88 -22.32 -18.28
CA ASP A 296 -3.79 -21.70 -19.03
C ASP A 296 -3.15 -20.49 -18.29
N THR A 297 -2.17 -19.85 -18.93
CA THR A 297 -1.44 -18.73 -18.37
C THR A 297 -2.32 -17.48 -18.19
N GLN A 298 -3.27 -17.22 -19.10
CA GLN A 298 -4.14 -16.05 -19.01
C GLN A 298 -5.17 -16.22 -17.90
N ASP A 299 -5.73 -17.43 -17.76
CA ASP A 299 -6.63 -17.78 -16.68
C ASP A 299 -5.96 -17.64 -15.32
N PHE A 300 -4.72 -18.13 -15.18
CA PHE A 300 -3.92 -17.94 -13.96
C PHE A 300 -3.71 -16.46 -13.61
N ILE A 301 -3.28 -15.63 -14.58
CA ILE A 301 -3.04 -14.21 -14.35
C ILE A 301 -4.34 -13.51 -13.96
N LYS A 302 -5.44 -13.82 -14.65
CA LYS A 302 -6.75 -13.26 -14.35
C LYS A 302 -7.17 -13.60 -12.92
N SER A 303 -7.11 -14.87 -12.53
CA SER A 303 -7.47 -15.36 -11.20
C SER A 303 -6.63 -14.69 -10.10
N VAL A 304 -5.31 -14.59 -10.30
CA VAL A 304 -4.43 -13.89 -9.35
C VAL A 304 -4.71 -12.41 -9.29
N THR A 305 -4.96 -11.75 -10.43
CA THR A 305 -5.27 -10.32 -10.47
C THR A 305 -6.60 -10.03 -9.80
N GLU A 306 -7.62 -10.86 -10.03
CA GLU A 306 -8.91 -10.78 -9.35
C GLU A 306 -8.74 -10.97 -7.84
N ASP A 307 -7.97 -11.96 -7.40
CA ASP A 307 -7.68 -12.20 -5.98
C ASP A 307 -6.90 -11.04 -5.32
N ILE A 308 -5.95 -10.42 -6.03
CA ILE A 308 -5.24 -9.24 -5.55
C ILE A 308 -6.17 -8.02 -5.45
N MET A 309 -7.12 -7.87 -6.39
CA MET A 309 -8.00 -6.71 -6.50
C MET A 309 -9.25 -6.82 -5.63
N ASN A 310 -9.70 -8.04 -5.32
CA ASN A 310 -10.93 -8.24 -4.55
C ASN A 310 -10.75 -7.72 -3.12
N GLU A 311 -11.58 -6.75 -2.74
CA GLU A 311 -11.80 -6.40 -1.34
C GLU A 311 -12.62 -7.53 -0.71
N THR A 312 -12.07 -8.21 0.28
CA THR A 312 -12.78 -9.24 1.03
C THR A 312 -13.98 -8.64 1.76
N VAL A 313 -15.10 -9.34 1.70
CA VAL A 313 -16.33 -8.99 2.41
C VAL A 313 -16.40 -9.81 3.70
N PHE A 314 -16.56 -9.13 4.84
CA PHE A 314 -16.81 -9.81 6.10
C PHE A 314 -18.31 -10.06 6.27
N VAL A 315 -18.68 -11.33 6.44
CA VAL A 315 -20.03 -11.73 6.80
C VAL A 315 -20.04 -12.32 8.20
N PHE A 316 -21.12 -12.04 8.93
CA PHE A 316 -21.32 -12.62 10.27
C PHE A 316 -22.16 -13.88 10.15
N SER A 317 -21.69 -14.98 10.75
CA SER A 317 -22.52 -16.16 10.93
C SER A 317 -23.64 -15.85 11.94
N PRO A 318 -24.75 -16.62 11.92
CA PRO A 318 -25.79 -16.49 12.97
C PRO A 318 -25.27 -16.75 14.38
N LYS A 319 -24.09 -17.35 14.53
CA LYS A 319 -23.42 -17.61 15.81
C LYS A 319 -22.47 -16.48 16.21
N GLY A 320 -22.30 -15.42 15.38
CA GLY A 320 -21.42 -14.28 15.64
C GLY A 320 -19.97 -14.46 15.15
N ASP A 321 -19.67 -15.58 14.45
CA ASP A 321 -18.35 -15.75 13.83
C ASP A 321 -18.18 -14.81 12.64
N ILE A 322 -17.00 -14.25 12.47
CA ILE A 322 -16.65 -13.41 11.32
C ILE A 322 -16.06 -14.34 10.24
N LEU A 323 -16.72 -14.39 9.09
CA LEU A 323 -16.24 -15.10 7.91
C LEU A 323 -15.79 -14.08 6.87
N GLU A 324 -14.55 -14.21 6.40
CA GLU A 324 -14.00 -13.45 5.30
C GLU A 324 -14.35 -14.18 4.00
N LEU A 325 -15.10 -13.51 3.10
CA LEU A 325 -15.44 -14.02 1.78
C LEU A 325 -14.76 -13.16 0.71
N PRO A 326 -14.33 -13.75 -0.41
CA PRO A 326 -13.72 -13.03 -1.54
C PRO A 326 -14.70 -12.08 -2.22
#